data_11584e967c876e9d443a5065b5dec920
#
_entry.id   11584e967c876e9d443a5065b5dec920
#
_cell.length_a   1.000
_cell.length_b   1.000
_cell.length_c   1.000
_cell.angle_alpha   90.00
_cell.angle_beta   90.00
_cell.angle_gamma   90.00
#
_symmetry.space_group_name_H-M   'P 1'
#
loop_
_entity.id
_entity.type
_entity.pdbx_description
1 polymer ?
#
loop_
_entity_poly.entity_id
_entity_poly.type
_entity_poly.pdbx_seq_one_letter_code
_entity_poly.pdbx_strand_id
1 'polypeptide(L)'
;MIFFFLNLSAHLRRKNANTNLIYLSFIPGLLSSLGTFFVGVFPYTVAQAMHNFSASFFFIGGFAYCILYGYVEWVTQGISKLRASSGFIVALFFLVFIVFTAINYFNPELASEQSHITEWMLISVLMIWIIGHEVSMTIDKRNMLKKS
;
A
#
# COMPACT_ATOMS: atom_id res chain seq x y z
N MET A 1 -0.33 9.16 3.55
CA MET A 1 -0.90 7.80 3.45
C MET A 1 -2.18 7.63 4.26
N ILE A 2 -2.27 7.99 5.55
CA ILE A 2 -3.46 7.75 6.37
C ILE A 2 -4.75 8.35 5.78
N PHE A 3 -4.71 9.58 5.26
CA PHE A 3 -5.85 10.21 4.61
C PHE A 3 -6.33 9.45 3.38
N PHE A 4 -5.42 8.90 2.58
CA PHE A 4 -5.75 8.03 1.47
C PHE A 4 -6.53 6.79 1.94
N PHE A 5 -6.08 6.12 3.00
CA PHE A 5 -6.74 4.94 3.54
C PHE A 5 -8.14 5.25 4.09
N LEU A 6 -8.30 6.40 4.73
CA LEU A 6 -9.61 6.86 5.20
C LEU A 6 -10.55 7.15 4.02
N ASN A 7 -10.08 7.86 3.00
CA ASN A 7 -10.86 8.16 1.80
C ASN A 7 -11.27 6.91 1.05
N LEU A 8 -10.34 5.96 0.86
CA LEU A 8 -10.62 4.70 0.18
C LEU A 8 -11.62 3.85 0.97
N SER A 9 -11.47 3.74 2.28
CA SER A 9 -12.43 3.05 3.15
C SER A 9 -13.82 3.67 3.08
N ALA A 10 -13.91 5.00 3.11
CA ALA A 10 -15.18 5.72 3.00
C ALA A 10 -15.81 5.53 1.60
N HIS A 11 -14.99 5.51 0.54
CA HIS A 11 -15.45 5.24 -0.82
C HIS A 11 -16.03 3.83 -0.96
N LEU A 12 -15.33 2.81 -0.44
CA LEU A 12 -15.77 1.42 -0.46
C LEU A 12 -17.06 1.20 0.31
N ARG A 13 -17.23 1.86 1.46
CA ARG A 13 -18.50 1.84 2.21
C ARG A 13 -19.66 2.39 1.38
N ARG A 14 -19.45 3.49 0.64
CA ARG A 14 -20.48 4.06 -0.27
C ARG A 14 -20.83 3.12 -1.43
N LYS A 15 -19.92 2.20 -1.78
CA LYS A 15 -20.15 1.14 -2.79
C LYS A 15 -20.72 -0.16 -2.18
N ASN A 16 -21.17 -0.12 -0.90
CA ASN A 16 -21.69 -1.28 -0.17
C ASN A 16 -20.72 -2.45 -0.05
N ALA A 17 -19.40 -2.17 -0.01
CA ALA A 17 -18.40 -3.20 0.27
C ALA A 17 -18.55 -3.75 1.70
N ASN A 18 -18.11 -4.99 1.91
CA ASN A 18 -18.17 -5.64 3.21
C ASN A 18 -17.36 -4.87 4.26
N THR A 19 -18.05 -4.36 5.27
CA THR A 19 -17.47 -3.51 6.32
C THR A 19 -16.40 -4.23 7.13
N ASN A 20 -16.54 -5.53 7.40
CA ASN A 20 -15.55 -6.30 8.15
C ASN A 20 -14.24 -6.44 7.34
N LEU A 21 -14.33 -6.65 6.03
CA LEU A 21 -13.16 -6.69 5.17
C LEU A 21 -12.47 -5.33 5.08
N ILE A 22 -13.23 -4.23 5.05
CA ILE A 22 -12.67 -2.87 5.09
C ILE A 22 -11.89 -2.65 6.39
N TYR A 23 -12.44 -3.02 7.55
CA TYR A 23 -11.73 -2.90 8.83
C TYR A 23 -10.48 -3.78 8.89
N LEU A 24 -10.59 -5.03 8.43
CA LEU A 24 -9.45 -5.94 8.37
C LEU A 24 -8.32 -5.37 7.52
N SER A 25 -8.66 -4.73 6.39
CA SER A 25 -7.67 -4.09 5.51
C SER A 25 -7.09 -2.81 6.10
N PHE A 26 -7.87 -2.08 6.91
CA PHE A 26 -7.45 -0.81 7.51
C PHE A 26 -6.30 -0.99 8.51
N ILE A 27 -6.28 -2.09 9.27
CA ILE A 27 -5.26 -2.36 10.29
C ILE A 27 -3.84 -2.37 9.67
N PRO A 28 -3.53 -3.20 8.65
CA PRO A 28 -2.20 -3.18 8.03
C PRO A 28 -1.89 -1.85 7.33
N GLY A 29 -2.90 -1.14 6.79
CA GLY A 29 -2.72 0.21 6.25
C GLY A 29 -2.29 1.22 7.30
N LEU A 30 -2.87 1.15 8.51
CA LEU A 30 -2.46 1.98 9.65
C LEU A 30 -1.03 1.65 10.09
N LEU A 31 -0.69 0.36 10.21
CA LEU A 31 0.67 -0.08 10.53
C LEU A 31 1.69 0.42 9.50
N SER A 32 1.37 0.29 8.21
CA SER A 32 2.22 0.83 7.12
C SER A 32 2.42 2.34 7.22
N SER A 33 1.35 3.09 7.54
CA SER A 33 1.43 4.55 7.71
C SER A 33 2.29 4.95 8.89
N LEU A 34 2.18 4.26 10.03
CA LEU A 34 3.01 4.47 11.20
C LEU A 34 4.47 4.12 10.91
N GLY A 35 4.69 2.99 10.21
CA GLY A 35 6.02 2.59 9.75
C GLY A 35 6.68 3.68 8.90
N THR A 36 5.96 4.22 7.90
CA THR A 36 6.45 5.33 7.05
C THR A 36 6.81 6.57 7.87
N PHE A 37 5.96 6.95 8.84
CA PHE A 37 6.21 8.09 9.71
C PHE A 37 7.49 7.88 10.52
N PHE A 38 7.65 6.73 11.17
CA PHE A 38 8.81 6.46 12.00
C PHE A 38 10.11 6.25 11.21
N VAL A 39 10.05 5.75 9.97
CA VAL A 39 11.21 5.76 9.05
C VAL A 39 11.74 7.18 8.85
N GLY A 40 10.86 8.17 8.72
CA GLY A 40 11.24 9.58 8.63
C GLY A 40 11.77 10.17 9.94
N VAL A 41 11.29 9.69 11.10
CA VAL A 41 11.75 10.15 12.44
C VAL A 41 13.08 9.54 12.82
N PHE A 42 13.36 8.29 12.43
CA PHE A 42 14.58 7.56 12.77
C PHE A 42 15.50 7.42 11.52
N PRO A 43 16.43 8.36 11.29
CA PRO A 43 17.36 8.25 10.17
C PRO A 43 18.23 6.99 10.31
N TYR A 44 18.45 6.30 9.20
CA TYR A 44 19.24 5.06 9.17
C TYR A 44 20.65 5.22 9.76
N THR A 45 21.30 6.36 9.51
CA THR A 45 22.66 6.68 9.98
C THR A 45 22.78 6.89 11.48
N VAL A 46 21.68 7.23 12.17
CA VAL A 46 21.67 7.56 13.60
C VAL A 46 20.99 6.48 14.43
N ALA A 47 19.93 5.87 13.92
CA ALA A 47 19.08 4.94 14.66
C ALA A 47 18.72 3.71 13.81
N GLN A 48 19.71 3.02 13.26
CA GLN A 48 19.54 1.92 12.29
C GLN A 48 18.53 0.85 12.75
N ALA A 49 18.59 0.40 14.00
CA ALA A 49 17.69 -0.63 14.51
C ALA A 49 16.22 -0.16 14.50
N MET A 50 15.95 1.09 14.92
CA MET A 50 14.62 1.67 14.94
C MET A 50 14.14 1.97 13.51
N HIS A 51 15.04 2.40 12.63
CA HIS A 51 14.73 2.57 11.21
C HIS A 51 14.29 1.25 10.57
N ASN A 52 15.07 0.18 10.73
CA ASN A 52 14.77 -1.13 10.17
C ASN A 52 13.48 -1.73 10.74
N PHE A 53 13.23 -1.56 12.04
CA PHE A 53 11.99 -1.95 12.67
C PHE A 53 10.78 -1.21 12.06
N SER A 54 10.88 0.10 11.91
CA SER A 54 9.84 0.94 11.32
C SER A 54 9.62 0.62 9.83
N ALA A 55 10.69 0.38 9.08
CA ALA A 55 10.63 -0.04 7.69
C ALA A 55 9.91 -1.39 7.54
N SER A 56 10.10 -2.33 8.48
CA SER A 56 9.40 -3.61 8.46
C SER A 56 7.88 -3.42 8.58
N PHE A 57 7.40 -2.51 9.42
CA PHE A 57 5.97 -2.16 9.50
C PHE A 57 5.45 -1.55 8.20
N PHE A 58 6.25 -0.66 7.58
CA PHE A 58 5.89 -0.07 6.29
C PHE A 58 5.75 -1.14 5.21
N PHE A 59 6.74 -1.99 5.03
CA PHE A 59 6.75 -2.95 3.91
C PHE A 59 5.77 -4.11 4.12
N ILE A 60 5.74 -4.72 5.30
CA ILE A 60 4.84 -5.85 5.59
C ILE A 60 3.39 -5.35 5.67
N GLY A 61 3.16 -4.22 6.33
CA GLY A 61 1.84 -3.60 6.40
C GLY A 61 1.33 -3.17 5.03
N GLY A 62 2.20 -2.57 4.21
CA GLY A 62 1.89 -2.17 2.84
C GLY A 62 1.53 -3.35 1.94
N PHE A 63 2.30 -4.43 2.01
CA PHE A 63 2.01 -5.68 1.30
C PHE A 63 0.62 -6.23 1.65
N ALA A 64 0.37 -6.43 2.95
CA ALA A 64 -0.91 -6.96 3.45
C ALA A 64 -2.08 -6.03 3.08
N TYR A 65 -1.89 -4.72 3.21
CA TYR A 65 -2.87 -3.73 2.85
C TYR A 65 -3.25 -3.80 1.36
N CYS A 66 -2.26 -3.82 0.47
CA CYS A 66 -2.52 -3.85 -0.97
C CYS A 66 -3.26 -5.12 -1.41
N ILE A 67 -2.93 -6.28 -0.82
CA ILE A 67 -3.67 -7.53 -1.08
C ILE A 67 -5.12 -7.42 -0.60
N LEU A 68 -5.31 -7.03 0.65
CA LEU A 68 -6.64 -7.01 1.26
C LEU A 68 -7.56 -5.98 0.58
N TYR A 69 -7.07 -4.77 0.30
CA TYR A 69 -7.86 -3.79 -0.44
C TYR A 69 -8.11 -4.19 -1.89
N GLY A 70 -7.11 -4.74 -2.57
CA GLY A 70 -7.31 -5.31 -3.90
C GLY A 70 -8.42 -6.37 -3.90
N TYR A 71 -8.44 -7.23 -2.88
CA TYR A 71 -9.50 -8.22 -2.71
C TYR A 71 -10.87 -7.59 -2.41
N VAL A 72 -10.94 -6.61 -1.50
CA VAL A 72 -12.18 -5.88 -1.20
C VAL A 72 -12.75 -5.23 -2.46
N GLU A 73 -11.91 -4.53 -3.24
CA GLU A 73 -12.33 -3.95 -4.51
C GLU A 73 -12.76 -5.02 -5.52
N TRP A 74 -12.05 -6.15 -5.55
CA TRP A 74 -12.36 -7.25 -6.48
C TRP A 74 -13.74 -7.85 -6.26
N VAL A 75 -14.16 -8.01 -5.00
CA VAL A 75 -15.48 -8.59 -4.66
C VAL A 75 -16.59 -7.56 -4.62
N THR A 76 -16.27 -6.25 -4.63
CA THR A 76 -17.26 -5.18 -4.56
C THR A 76 -17.85 -4.89 -5.93
N GLN A 77 -19.18 -4.90 -6.02
CA GLN A 77 -19.89 -4.57 -7.27
C GLN A 77 -19.68 -3.08 -7.63
N GLY A 78 -19.61 -2.82 -8.95
CA GLY A 78 -19.47 -1.46 -9.47
C GLY A 78 -18.04 -0.88 -9.33
N ILE A 79 -17.06 -1.70 -8.99
CA ILE A 79 -15.64 -1.37 -9.07
C ILE A 79 -15.02 -2.13 -10.25
N SER A 80 -14.19 -1.42 -11.04
CA SER A 80 -13.48 -2.01 -12.17
C SER A 80 -12.50 -3.09 -11.71
N LYS A 81 -12.51 -4.25 -12.37
CA LYS A 81 -11.54 -5.32 -12.09
C LYS A 81 -10.10 -4.90 -12.36
N LEU A 82 -9.88 -4.02 -13.34
CA LEU A 82 -8.56 -3.44 -13.59
C LEU A 82 -8.07 -2.61 -12.40
N ARG A 83 -8.95 -1.83 -11.77
CA ARG A 83 -8.63 -1.07 -10.57
C ARG A 83 -8.31 -2.01 -9.40
N ALA A 84 -9.13 -3.01 -9.16
CA ALA A 84 -8.91 -4.00 -8.11
C ALA A 84 -7.60 -4.77 -8.31
N SER A 85 -7.28 -5.19 -9.56
CA SER A 85 -6.01 -5.90 -9.84
C SER A 85 -4.77 -5.05 -9.63
N SER A 86 -4.88 -3.71 -9.72
CA SER A 86 -3.73 -2.83 -9.45
C SER A 86 -3.21 -2.96 -8.01
N GLY A 87 -4.07 -3.24 -7.03
CA GLY A 87 -3.66 -3.54 -5.65
C GLY A 87 -2.77 -4.78 -5.57
N PHE A 88 -3.12 -5.85 -6.29
CA PHE A 88 -2.29 -7.07 -6.34
C PHE A 88 -0.95 -6.84 -7.07
N ILE A 89 -0.93 -5.99 -8.10
CA ILE A 89 0.31 -5.61 -8.78
C ILE A 89 1.25 -4.87 -7.81
N VAL A 90 0.75 -3.89 -7.05
CA VAL A 90 1.57 -3.19 -6.04
C VAL A 90 2.04 -4.15 -4.95
N ALA A 91 1.18 -5.07 -4.50
CA ALA A 91 1.58 -6.10 -3.54
C ALA A 91 2.72 -6.97 -4.07
N LEU A 92 2.74 -7.31 -5.36
CA LEU A 92 3.84 -8.04 -5.97
C LEU A 92 5.16 -7.26 -5.88
N PHE A 93 5.16 -5.95 -6.10
CA PHE A 93 6.37 -5.12 -5.91
C PHE A 93 6.84 -5.10 -4.45
N PHE A 94 5.91 -5.05 -3.48
CA PHE A 94 6.25 -5.20 -2.06
C PHE A 94 6.91 -6.56 -1.79
N LEU A 95 6.34 -7.64 -2.33
CA LEU A 95 6.87 -8.98 -2.16
C LEU A 95 8.30 -9.10 -2.76
N VAL A 96 8.50 -8.61 -3.98
CA VAL A 96 9.80 -8.60 -4.65
C VAL A 96 10.82 -7.85 -3.80
N PHE A 97 10.48 -6.66 -3.30
CA PHE A 97 11.36 -5.90 -2.41
C PHE A 97 11.68 -6.65 -1.12
N ILE A 98 10.68 -7.25 -0.44
CA ILE A 98 10.89 -8.03 0.79
C ILE A 98 11.84 -9.20 0.53
N VAL A 99 11.68 -9.90 -0.59
CA VAL A 99 12.55 -11.03 -0.97
C VAL A 99 13.98 -10.56 -1.20
N PHE A 100 14.21 -9.50 -1.98
CA PHE A 100 15.55 -8.96 -2.21
C PHE A 100 16.20 -8.44 -0.92
N THR A 101 15.44 -7.80 -0.05
CA THR A 101 15.92 -7.35 1.26
C THR A 101 16.32 -8.53 2.14
N ALA A 102 15.52 -9.60 2.15
CA ALA A 102 15.89 -10.83 2.87
C ALA A 102 17.14 -11.49 2.29
N ILE A 103 17.27 -11.59 0.97
CA ILE A 103 18.49 -12.12 0.32
C ILE A 103 19.69 -11.24 0.66
N ASN A 104 19.56 -9.92 0.61
CA ASN A 104 20.63 -8.98 0.97
C ASN A 104 21.09 -9.14 2.42
N TYR A 105 20.16 -9.42 3.34
CA TYR A 105 20.49 -9.66 4.74
C TYR A 105 21.40 -10.89 4.93
N PHE A 106 21.12 -11.98 4.19
CA PHE A 106 21.91 -13.22 4.28
C PHE A 106 23.13 -13.24 3.33
N ASN A 107 23.08 -12.48 2.25
CA ASN A 107 24.12 -12.47 1.22
C ASN A 107 24.23 -11.07 0.56
N PRO A 108 24.92 -10.13 1.22
CA PRO A 108 24.99 -8.72 0.79
C PRO A 108 25.62 -8.53 -0.60
N GLU A 109 26.58 -9.39 -0.99
CA GLU A 109 27.27 -9.29 -2.28
C GLU A 109 26.32 -9.55 -3.46
N LEU A 110 25.27 -10.36 -3.24
CA LEU A 110 24.34 -10.78 -4.30
C LEU A 110 23.19 -9.80 -4.54
N ALA A 111 22.76 -9.05 -3.54
CA ALA A 111 21.47 -8.39 -3.61
C ALA A 111 21.43 -6.93 -3.13
N SER A 112 22.58 -6.34 -2.74
CA SER A 112 22.57 -4.97 -2.19
C SER A 112 22.07 -3.92 -3.19
N GLU A 113 22.55 -3.97 -4.41
CA GLU A 113 22.17 -3.03 -5.47
C GLU A 113 20.71 -3.24 -5.92
N GLN A 114 20.31 -4.51 -6.11
CA GLN A 114 18.94 -4.87 -6.47
C GLN A 114 17.92 -4.48 -5.39
N SER A 115 18.30 -4.56 -4.12
CA SER A 115 17.47 -4.12 -3.01
C SER A 115 17.16 -2.63 -3.09
N HIS A 116 18.14 -1.78 -3.35
CA HIS A 116 17.93 -0.33 -3.51
C HIS A 116 17.09 0.00 -4.74
N ILE A 117 17.36 -0.62 -5.88
CA ILE A 117 16.57 -0.40 -7.10
C ILE A 117 15.10 -0.80 -6.88
N THR A 118 14.86 -1.95 -6.29
CA THR A 118 13.49 -2.44 -6.04
C THR A 118 12.74 -1.58 -5.02
N GLU A 119 13.42 -0.98 -4.05
CA GLU A 119 12.83 -0.01 -3.12
C GLU A 119 12.28 1.23 -3.84
N TRP A 120 13.10 1.85 -4.72
CA TRP A 120 12.66 3.01 -5.49
C TRP A 120 11.54 2.67 -6.48
N MET A 121 11.61 1.53 -7.12
CA MET A 121 10.53 1.05 -8.00
C MET A 121 9.23 0.87 -7.21
N LEU A 122 9.29 0.24 -6.04
CA LEU A 122 8.13 0.05 -5.19
C LEU A 122 7.49 1.38 -4.76
N ILE A 123 8.30 2.33 -4.29
CA ILE A 123 7.81 3.66 -3.87
C ILE A 123 7.13 4.36 -5.06
N SER A 124 7.74 4.31 -6.24
CA SER A 124 7.19 4.92 -7.45
C SER A 124 5.85 4.29 -7.85
N VAL A 125 5.76 2.98 -7.89
CA VAL A 125 4.53 2.23 -8.21
C VAL A 125 3.44 2.49 -7.18
N LEU A 126 3.80 2.53 -5.88
CA LEU A 126 2.88 2.84 -4.80
C LEU A 126 2.29 4.27 -4.95
N MET A 127 3.12 5.27 -5.28
CA MET A 127 2.67 6.64 -5.50
C MET A 127 1.72 6.73 -6.70
N ILE A 128 2.05 6.08 -7.81
CA ILE A 128 1.18 6.03 -9.00
C ILE A 128 -0.17 5.37 -8.64
N TRP A 129 -0.15 4.30 -7.85
CA TRP A 129 -1.34 3.59 -7.41
C TRP A 129 -2.24 4.47 -6.53
N ILE A 130 -1.66 5.19 -5.55
CA ILE A 130 -2.38 6.12 -4.67
C ILE A 130 -3.03 7.24 -5.50
N ILE A 131 -2.28 7.89 -6.38
CA ILE A 131 -2.78 8.97 -7.23
C ILE A 131 -3.89 8.46 -8.16
N GLY A 132 -3.70 7.30 -8.78
CA GLY A 132 -4.69 6.69 -9.66
C GLY A 132 -6.02 6.39 -8.95
N HIS A 133 -5.95 5.91 -7.70
CA HIS A 133 -7.14 5.67 -6.88
C HIS A 133 -7.84 6.98 -6.47
N GLU A 134 -7.11 8.01 -6.04
CA GLU A 134 -7.69 9.32 -5.69
C GLU A 134 -8.39 9.96 -6.89
N VAL A 135 -7.80 9.90 -8.07
CA VAL A 135 -8.42 10.38 -9.31
C VAL A 135 -9.70 9.60 -9.62
N SER A 136 -9.64 8.27 -9.55
CA SER A 136 -10.80 7.40 -9.80
C SER A 136 -11.95 7.67 -8.82
N MET A 137 -11.66 7.78 -7.52
CA MET A 137 -12.65 8.10 -6.48
C MET A 137 -13.28 9.47 -6.69
N THR A 138 -12.50 10.46 -7.14
CA THR A 138 -12.98 11.81 -7.44
C THR A 138 -13.94 11.80 -8.62
N ILE A 139 -13.63 11.06 -9.69
CA ILE A 139 -14.50 10.89 -10.86
C ILE A 139 -15.80 10.21 -10.45
N ASP A 140 -15.73 9.13 -9.70
CA ASP A 140 -16.91 8.40 -9.20
C ASP A 140 -17.82 9.32 -8.38
N LYS A 141 -17.26 10.14 -7.48
CA LYS A 141 -18.02 11.10 -6.68
C LYS A 141 -18.74 12.14 -7.54
N ARG A 142 -18.06 12.69 -8.56
CA ARG A 142 -18.66 13.66 -9.50
C ARG A 142 -19.82 13.04 -10.29
N ASN A 143 -19.65 11.78 -10.72
CA ASN A 143 -20.70 11.08 -11.47
C ASN A 143 -21.94 10.77 -10.63
N MET A 144 -21.76 10.49 -9.34
CA MET A 144 -22.89 10.33 -8.41
C MET A 144 -23.68 11.63 -8.22
N LEU A 145 -22.99 12.76 -8.06
CA LEU A 145 -23.64 14.08 -7.87
C LEU A 145 -24.42 14.56 -9.12
N LYS A 146 -24.08 14.09 -10.31
CA LYS A 146 -24.82 14.43 -11.54
C LYS A 146 -26.10 13.60 -11.73
N LYS A 147 -26.27 12.52 -10.98
CA LYS A 147 -27.43 11.61 -11.07
C LYS A 147 -28.47 11.84 -9.96
N SER A 148 -28.13 12.63 -8.93
CA SER A 148 -29.03 13.12 -7.87
C SER A 148 -29.72 14.41 -8.29
#